data_c090615ff3f4202a1e7df249b1fc4b73
#
_entry.id   c090615ff3f4202a1e7df249b1fc4b73
#
_cell.length_a   1.000
_cell.length_b   1.000
_cell.length_c   1.000
_cell.angle_alpha   90.00
_cell.angle_beta   90.00
_cell.angle_gamma   90.00
#
_symmetry.space_group_name_H-M   'P 1'
#
loop_
_entity.id
_entity.type
_entity.pdbx_description
1 polymer ?
#
loop_
_entity_poly.entity_id
_entity_poly.type
_entity_poly.pdbx_seq_one_letter_code
_entity_poly.pdbx_strand_id
1 'polypeptide(L)'
;MPEAFKKYVLMHKEVAVAEVELDEATGLITAVYDVSNAAHLPLGVSVRKGIADRAALNEWWMGRAIPASRAGLRHVLEELNIATPQRLLEKCLSLSLSDQYWICPKDSRLCWKAVNFFENPFSGDVGEMLFGGAAGEKPDLMSPDNTSDGWLRKKWV
;
A
#
# COMPACT_ATOMS: atom_id res chain seq x y z
N MET A 1 17.51 9.28 -17.69
CA MET A 1 17.07 9.89 -16.42
C MET A 1 16.24 8.90 -15.65
N PRO A 2 16.57 8.66 -14.41
CA PRO A 2 15.68 7.84 -13.61
C PRO A 2 14.34 8.56 -13.46
N GLU A 3 13.27 7.82 -13.63
CA GLU A 3 11.95 8.38 -13.43
C GLU A 3 11.73 8.61 -11.93
N ALA A 4 11.29 9.82 -11.56
CA ALA A 4 10.97 10.17 -10.19
C ALA A 4 9.62 9.63 -9.75
N PHE A 5 8.86 9.02 -10.66
CA PHE A 5 7.49 8.55 -10.43
C PHE A 5 7.31 7.16 -11.01
N LYS A 6 6.50 6.35 -10.31
CA LYS A 6 6.14 5.01 -10.77
C LYS A 6 4.65 4.92 -10.99
N LYS A 7 4.25 4.21 -12.04
CA LYS A 7 2.85 3.99 -12.39
C LYS A 7 2.34 2.65 -11.89
N TYR A 8 1.17 2.70 -11.29
CA TYR A 8 0.45 1.53 -10.78
C TYR A 8 -0.99 1.58 -11.22
N VAL A 9 -1.66 0.44 -11.16
CA VAL A 9 -3.11 0.36 -11.31
C VAL A 9 -3.69 0.08 -9.94
N LEU A 10 -4.58 0.95 -9.47
CA LEU A 10 -5.36 0.69 -8.27
C LEU A 10 -6.35 -0.42 -8.59
N MET A 11 -6.34 -1.48 -7.79
CA MET A 11 -7.17 -2.66 -8.00
C MET A 11 -8.13 -2.84 -6.83
N HIS A 12 -9.32 -3.35 -7.13
CA HIS A 12 -10.25 -3.85 -6.13
C HIS A 12 -10.51 -5.31 -6.46
N LYS A 13 -9.88 -6.22 -5.72
CA LYS A 13 -9.76 -7.63 -6.11
C LYS A 13 -9.18 -7.76 -7.52
N GLU A 14 -9.93 -8.33 -8.44
CA GLU A 14 -9.50 -8.55 -9.82
C GLU A 14 -9.89 -7.39 -10.75
N VAL A 15 -10.57 -6.37 -10.23
CA VAL A 15 -11.09 -5.26 -11.02
C VAL A 15 -10.09 -4.11 -11.04
N ALA A 16 -9.68 -3.70 -12.22
CA ALA A 16 -8.87 -2.50 -12.40
C ALA A 16 -9.75 -1.27 -12.19
N VAL A 17 -9.37 -0.40 -11.27
CA VAL A 17 -10.16 0.77 -10.89
C VAL A 17 -9.66 2.03 -11.57
N ALA A 18 -8.38 2.35 -11.41
CA ALA A 18 -7.78 3.57 -11.96
C ALA A 18 -6.27 3.43 -12.05
N GLU A 19 -5.67 4.14 -13.00
CA GLU A 19 -4.22 4.24 -13.07
C GLU A 19 -3.75 5.39 -12.18
N VAL A 20 -2.77 5.13 -11.33
CA VAL A 20 -2.21 6.13 -10.41
C VAL A 20 -0.70 6.22 -10.57
N GLU A 21 -0.16 7.35 -10.16
CA GLU A 21 1.28 7.59 -10.17
C GLU A 21 1.74 7.92 -8.77
N LEU A 22 2.79 7.24 -8.31
CA LEU A 22 3.37 7.45 -7.00
C LEU A 22 4.71 8.16 -7.12
N ASP A 23 4.94 9.12 -6.22
CA ASP A 23 6.24 9.76 -6.07
C ASP A 23 7.22 8.75 -5.46
N GLU A 24 8.36 8.53 -6.10
CA GLU A 24 9.35 7.56 -5.62
C GLU A 24 9.98 7.95 -4.28
N ALA A 25 10.06 9.24 -3.99
CA ALA A 25 10.65 9.69 -2.72
C ALA A 25 9.69 9.55 -1.54
N THR A 26 8.42 9.91 -1.74
CA THR A 26 7.43 9.98 -0.65
C THR A 26 6.43 8.83 -0.65
N GLY A 27 6.22 8.18 -1.80
CA GLY A 27 5.18 7.15 -1.95
C GLY A 27 3.76 7.71 -2.01
N LEU A 28 3.60 9.01 -2.16
CA LEU A 28 2.28 9.64 -2.25
C LEU A 28 1.71 9.57 -3.67
N ILE A 29 0.38 9.56 -3.77
CA ILE A 29 -0.30 9.61 -5.07
C ILE A 29 -0.23 11.04 -5.60
N THR A 30 0.49 11.24 -6.69
CA THR A 30 0.69 12.54 -7.31
C THR A 30 -0.19 12.78 -8.52
N ALA A 31 -0.72 11.72 -9.11
CA ALA A 31 -1.60 11.82 -10.27
C ALA A 31 -2.53 10.62 -10.36
N VAL A 32 -3.73 10.83 -10.89
CA VAL A 32 -4.68 9.77 -11.23
C VAL A 32 -5.02 9.96 -12.70
N TYR A 33 -4.84 8.90 -13.46
CA TYR A 33 -5.12 8.91 -14.89
C TYR A 33 -6.47 8.26 -15.18
N ASP A 34 -6.51 7.32 -16.11
CA ASP A 34 -7.76 6.68 -16.53
C ASP A 34 -8.47 5.97 -15.39
N VAL A 35 -9.74 6.33 -15.17
CA VAL A 35 -10.61 5.62 -14.23
C VAL A 35 -11.41 4.60 -15.04
N SER A 36 -11.08 3.32 -14.85
CA SER A 36 -11.72 2.23 -15.59
C SER A 36 -13.04 1.80 -14.98
N ASN A 37 -13.15 1.84 -13.64
CA ASN A 37 -14.33 1.39 -12.90
C ASN A 37 -14.60 2.31 -11.70
N ALA A 38 -15.27 3.42 -11.97
CA ALA A 38 -15.55 4.44 -10.96
C ALA A 38 -16.36 3.90 -9.77
N ALA A 39 -17.22 2.91 -10.01
CA ALA A 39 -18.04 2.31 -8.94
C ALA A 39 -17.19 1.60 -7.88
N HIS A 40 -15.96 1.24 -8.21
CA HIS A 40 -15.05 0.56 -7.29
C HIS A 40 -14.06 1.49 -6.59
N LEU A 41 -14.15 2.80 -6.82
CA LEU A 41 -13.30 3.76 -6.11
C LEU A 41 -13.58 3.70 -4.61
N PRO A 42 -12.55 3.93 -3.77
CA PRO A 42 -12.77 3.97 -2.33
C PRO A 42 -13.80 5.01 -1.92
N LEU A 43 -14.48 4.78 -0.81
CA LEU A 43 -15.45 5.72 -0.28
C LEU A 43 -14.83 7.11 -0.07
N GLY A 44 -15.57 8.15 -0.46
CA GLY A 44 -15.11 9.52 -0.33
C GLY A 44 -14.36 10.05 -1.53
N VAL A 45 -14.03 9.19 -2.51
CA VAL A 45 -13.37 9.62 -3.74
C VAL A 45 -14.41 9.83 -4.81
N SER A 46 -14.61 11.06 -5.23
CA SER A 46 -15.59 11.41 -6.27
C SER A 46 -14.96 11.47 -7.64
N VAL A 47 -15.81 11.33 -8.68
CA VAL A 47 -15.39 11.45 -10.06
C VAL A 47 -16.23 12.53 -10.72
N ARG A 48 -15.57 13.46 -11.41
CA ARG A 48 -16.25 14.50 -12.21
C ARG A 48 -15.67 14.49 -13.61
N LYS A 49 -16.55 14.35 -14.60
CA LYS A 49 -16.15 14.34 -16.03
C LYS A 49 -15.06 13.29 -16.32
N GLY A 50 -15.19 12.11 -15.69
CA GLY A 50 -14.23 11.03 -15.89
C GLY A 50 -12.92 11.17 -15.13
N ILE A 51 -12.76 12.23 -14.30
CA ILE A 51 -11.55 12.49 -13.54
C ILE A 51 -11.83 12.28 -12.06
N ALA A 52 -11.04 11.42 -11.42
CA ALA A 52 -11.15 11.18 -9.98
C ALA A 52 -10.52 12.32 -9.18
N ASP A 53 -11.05 12.56 -7.98
CA ASP A 53 -10.48 13.52 -7.05
C ASP A 53 -9.16 12.97 -6.50
N ARG A 54 -8.03 13.46 -7.04
CA ARG A 54 -6.70 13.01 -6.64
C ARG A 54 -6.42 13.27 -5.15
N ALA A 55 -6.81 14.43 -4.66
CA ALA A 55 -6.56 14.78 -3.26
C ALA A 55 -7.28 13.83 -2.31
N ALA A 56 -8.54 13.50 -2.60
CA ALA A 56 -9.30 12.56 -1.80
C ALA A 56 -8.72 11.16 -1.87
N LEU A 57 -8.29 10.73 -3.06
CA LEU A 57 -7.67 9.43 -3.23
C LEU A 57 -6.33 9.34 -2.47
N ASN A 58 -5.53 10.40 -2.52
CA ASN A 58 -4.27 10.44 -1.78
C ASN A 58 -4.51 10.43 -0.26
N GLU A 59 -5.55 11.10 0.23
CA GLU A 59 -5.93 11.05 1.64
C GLU A 59 -6.28 9.63 2.08
N TRP A 60 -7.07 8.94 1.26
CA TRP A 60 -7.39 7.54 1.50
C TRP A 60 -6.13 6.67 1.53
N TRP A 61 -5.24 6.89 0.58
CA TRP A 61 -3.96 6.17 0.47
C TRP A 61 -3.09 6.42 1.71
N MET A 62 -2.96 7.67 2.13
CA MET A 62 -2.16 8.01 3.32
C MET A 62 -2.70 7.34 4.58
N GLY A 63 -4.03 7.24 4.69
CA GLY A 63 -4.66 6.59 5.83
C GLY A 63 -4.45 5.08 5.90
N ARG A 64 -4.06 4.44 4.80
CA ARG A 64 -3.75 3.00 4.77
C ARG A 64 -2.40 2.70 5.36
N ALA A 65 -1.47 3.65 5.32
CA ALA A 65 -0.12 3.45 5.83
C ALA A 65 -0.12 3.46 7.36
N ILE A 66 0.94 2.90 7.95
CA ILE A 66 1.10 2.93 9.40
C ILE A 66 1.16 4.39 9.85
N PRO A 67 0.39 4.79 10.88
CA PRO A 67 0.45 6.16 11.37
C PRO A 67 1.87 6.52 11.85
N ALA A 68 2.29 7.75 11.58
CA ALA A 68 3.62 8.22 11.96
C ALA A 68 3.87 8.15 13.48
N SER A 69 2.80 8.22 14.28
CA SER A 69 2.86 8.11 15.73
C SER A 69 3.02 6.69 16.26
N ARG A 70 2.96 5.68 15.38
CA ARG A 70 3.04 4.28 15.79
C ARG A 70 4.38 3.97 16.41
N ALA A 71 4.37 3.36 17.61
CA ALA A 71 5.59 2.96 18.28
C ALA A 71 6.39 1.97 17.42
N GLY A 72 7.70 2.18 17.35
CA GLY A 72 8.60 1.32 16.58
C GLY A 72 8.69 1.63 15.10
N LEU A 73 7.79 2.44 14.55
CA LEU A 73 7.78 2.72 13.11
C LEU A 73 9.07 3.41 12.64
N ARG A 74 9.52 4.40 13.39
CA ARG A 74 10.73 5.14 13.03
C ARG A 74 11.94 4.20 12.93
N HIS A 75 12.06 3.29 13.88
CA HIS A 75 13.12 2.28 13.89
C HIS A 75 13.03 1.39 12.65
N VAL A 76 11.82 0.93 12.31
CA VAL A 76 11.61 0.08 11.12
C VAL A 76 12.03 0.81 9.85
N LEU A 77 11.60 2.06 9.69
CA LEU A 77 11.93 2.85 8.50
C LEU A 77 13.44 3.06 8.38
N GLU A 78 14.12 3.34 9.49
CA GLU A 78 15.58 3.51 9.50
C GLU A 78 16.30 2.21 9.13
N GLU A 79 15.89 1.10 9.74
CA GLU A 79 16.49 -0.21 9.47
C GLU A 79 16.32 -0.64 8.01
N LEU A 80 15.17 -0.36 7.42
CA LEU A 80 14.87 -0.72 6.03
C LEU A 80 15.35 0.33 5.02
N ASN A 81 15.86 1.46 5.51
CA ASN A 81 16.25 2.58 4.66
C ASN A 81 15.09 3.04 3.77
N ILE A 82 13.91 3.16 4.36
CA ILE A 82 12.68 3.60 3.69
C ILE A 82 12.30 4.96 4.27
N ALA A 83 12.00 5.91 3.40
CA ALA A 83 11.80 7.31 3.81
C ALA A 83 10.46 7.57 4.52
N THR A 84 9.39 6.87 4.11
CA THR A 84 8.04 7.18 4.61
C THR A 84 7.22 5.90 4.82
N PRO A 85 6.17 5.96 5.67
CA PRO A 85 5.24 4.84 5.82
C PRO A 85 4.54 4.47 4.51
N GLN A 86 4.30 5.44 3.63
CA GLN A 86 3.68 5.20 2.33
C GLN A 86 4.60 4.37 1.42
N ARG A 87 5.90 4.59 1.51
CA ARG A 87 6.86 3.76 0.78
C ARG A 87 6.88 2.33 1.30
N LEU A 88 6.71 2.15 2.61
CA LEU A 88 6.60 0.82 3.20
C LEU A 88 5.31 0.12 2.73
N LEU A 89 4.21 0.85 2.68
CA LEU A 89 2.93 0.35 2.19
C LEU A 89 3.05 -0.16 0.74
N GLU A 90 3.78 0.56 -0.10
CA GLU A 90 4.03 0.18 -1.48
C GLU A 90 4.74 -1.18 -1.59
N LYS A 91 5.60 -1.50 -0.63
CA LYS A 91 6.39 -2.75 -0.66
C LYS A 91 5.52 -4.01 -0.56
N CYS A 92 4.34 -3.92 0.02
CA CYS A 92 3.40 -5.04 0.05
C CYS A 92 2.25 -4.86 -0.94
N LEU A 93 2.41 -4.00 -1.96
CA LEU A 93 1.38 -3.70 -2.95
C LEU A 93 0.10 -3.15 -2.31
N SER A 94 0.21 -2.51 -1.16
CA SER A 94 -0.91 -1.98 -0.38
C SER A 94 -1.93 -3.05 0.05
N LEU A 95 -1.55 -4.32 0.00
CA LEU A 95 -2.42 -5.42 0.41
C LEU A 95 -2.70 -5.37 1.91
N SER A 96 -3.93 -5.63 2.28
CA SER A 96 -4.41 -5.56 3.66
C SER A 96 -5.36 -6.71 3.95
N LEU A 97 -5.59 -6.98 5.22
CA LEU A 97 -6.63 -7.89 5.65
C LEU A 97 -7.93 -7.18 6.00
N SER A 98 -7.95 -5.83 5.90
CA SER A 98 -9.12 -5.01 6.21
C SER A 98 -10.06 -4.81 5.02
N ASP A 99 -9.51 -4.87 3.80
CA ASP A 99 -10.28 -4.69 2.57
C ASP A 99 -9.60 -5.41 1.41
N GLN A 100 -10.11 -5.16 0.21
CA GLN A 100 -9.67 -5.88 -0.99
C GLN A 100 -9.01 -4.95 -2.02
N TYR A 101 -8.57 -3.77 -1.58
CA TYR A 101 -7.83 -2.87 -2.45
C TYR A 101 -6.35 -3.18 -2.44
N TRP A 102 -5.72 -3.03 -3.59
CA TRP A 102 -4.26 -3.19 -3.73
C TRP A 102 -3.79 -2.44 -4.97
N ILE A 103 -2.48 -2.31 -5.11
CA ILE A 103 -1.89 -1.67 -6.30
C ILE A 103 -1.06 -2.70 -7.05
N CYS A 104 -1.20 -2.68 -8.37
CA CYS A 104 -0.45 -3.55 -9.27
C CYS A 104 0.49 -2.68 -10.11
N PRO A 105 1.80 -2.96 -10.14
CA PRO A 105 2.69 -2.23 -11.04
C PRO A 105 2.16 -2.31 -12.47
N LYS A 106 2.14 -1.19 -13.17
CA LYS A 106 1.51 -1.09 -14.49
C LYS A 106 1.99 -2.13 -15.48
N ASP A 107 3.28 -2.47 -15.43
CA ASP A 107 3.88 -3.42 -16.37
C ASP A 107 3.90 -4.86 -15.84
N SER A 108 3.24 -5.11 -14.71
CA SER A 108 3.21 -6.43 -14.08
C SER A 108 1.96 -7.21 -14.47
N ARG A 109 2.07 -8.53 -14.42
CA ARG A 109 0.94 -9.44 -14.66
C ARG A 109 0.43 -10.09 -13.37
N LEU A 110 0.65 -9.44 -12.24
CA LEU A 110 0.17 -9.93 -10.97
C LEU A 110 -1.36 -9.98 -10.95
N CYS A 111 -1.91 -10.95 -10.23
CA CYS A 111 -3.35 -11.05 -10.06
C CYS A 111 -3.69 -11.20 -8.58
N TRP A 112 -4.91 -10.80 -8.22
CA TRP A 112 -5.40 -10.83 -6.85
C TRP A 112 -5.23 -12.18 -6.19
N LYS A 113 -5.60 -13.24 -6.89
CA LYS A 113 -5.55 -14.60 -6.34
C LYS A 113 -4.13 -15.01 -5.93
N ALA A 114 -3.13 -14.54 -6.64
CA ALA A 114 -1.74 -14.90 -6.39
C ALA A 114 -1.09 -14.09 -5.27
N VAL A 115 -1.63 -12.91 -4.94
CA VAL A 115 -0.96 -11.97 -4.03
C VAL A 115 -1.71 -11.68 -2.75
N ASN A 116 -3.04 -11.82 -2.70
CA ASN A 116 -3.82 -11.44 -1.53
C ASN A 116 -3.43 -12.24 -0.28
N PHE A 117 -3.57 -11.59 0.89
CA PHE A 117 -3.21 -12.20 2.17
C PHE A 117 -4.33 -13.04 2.78
N PHE A 118 -5.49 -13.08 2.16
CA PHE A 118 -6.58 -13.96 2.61
C PHE A 118 -6.33 -15.40 2.20
N GLU A 119 -5.69 -15.62 1.05
CA GLU A 119 -5.46 -16.94 0.48
C GLU A 119 -3.99 -17.35 0.46
N ASN A 120 -3.07 -16.39 0.62
CA ASN A 120 -1.64 -16.63 0.51
C ASN A 120 -0.93 -16.33 1.82
N PRO A 121 0.17 -17.02 2.13
CA PRO A 121 0.95 -16.72 3.33
C PRO A 121 1.62 -15.35 3.22
N PHE A 122 1.89 -14.74 4.36
CA PHE A 122 2.58 -13.46 4.43
C PHE A 122 3.59 -13.47 5.57
N SER A 123 4.53 -12.52 5.50
CA SER A 123 5.63 -12.42 6.45
C SER A 123 5.22 -11.72 7.76
N GLY A 124 5.83 -12.12 8.87
CA GLY A 124 5.72 -11.41 10.15
C GLY A 124 6.91 -10.51 10.44
N ASP A 125 7.85 -10.39 9.50
CA ASP A 125 9.11 -9.67 9.74
C ASP A 125 8.91 -8.21 10.14
N VAL A 126 8.04 -7.49 9.43
CA VAL A 126 7.75 -6.08 9.74
C VAL A 126 7.12 -5.95 11.11
N GLY A 127 6.18 -6.83 11.45
CA GLY A 127 5.54 -6.82 12.77
C GLY A 127 6.54 -7.03 13.90
N GLU A 128 7.46 -7.96 13.74
CA GLU A 128 8.51 -8.20 14.72
C GLU A 128 9.41 -6.98 14.88
N MET A 129 9.77 -6.33 13.78
CA MET A 129 10.58 -5.12 13.81
C MET A 129 9.84 -3.98 14.52
N LEU A 130 8.52 -3.84 14.32
CA LEU A 130 7.71 -2.83 15.01
C LEU A 130 7.71 -3.02 16.53
N PHE A 131 7.82 -4.27 16.99
CA PHE A 131 7.91 -4.57 18.43
C PHE A 131 9.35 -4.61 18.95
N GLY A 132 10.30 -4.08 18.18
CA GLY A 132 11.69 -3.96 18.62
C GLY A 132 12.59 -5.11 18.24
N GLY A 133 12.09 -6.08 17.48
CA GLY A 133 12.92 -7.17 16.98
C GLY A 133 13.92 -6.70 15.95
N ALA A 134 15.05 -7.42 15.84
CA ALA A 134 16.05 -7.09 14.85
C ALA A 134 15.58 -7.50 13.44
N ALA A 135 15.92 -6.67 12.45
CA ALA A 135 15.72 -7.04 11.06
C ALA A 135 16.65 -8.20 10.71
N GLY A 136 16.14 -9.18 9.99
CA GLY A 136 16.98 -10.19 9.39
C GLY A 136 17.82 -9.58 8.27
N GLU A 137 18.68 -10.40 7.67
CA GLU A 137 19.55 -9.96 6.59
C GLU A 137 18.75 -9.41 5.40
N LYS A 138 17.63 -10.05 5.08
CA LYS A 138 16.70 -9.61 4.03
C LYS A 138 15.27 -9.79 4.52
N PRO A 139 14.74 -8.82 5.27
CA PRO A 139 13.36 -8.95 5.77
C PRO A 139 12.36 -9.00 4.60
N ASP A 140 11.38 -9.87 4.73
CA ASP A 140 10.32 -10.00 3.74
C ASP A 140 9.25 -8.96 4.06
N LEU A 141 9.03 -8.01 3.16
CA LEU A 141 8.11 -6.90 3.34
C LEU A 141 6.70 -7.17 2.80
N MET A 142 6.43 -8.38 2.29
CA MET A 142 5.08 -8.77 1.89
C MET A 142 4.27 -9.14 3.13
N SER A 143 3.67 -8.13 3.75
CA SER A 143 2.99 -8.28 5.02
C SER A 143 1.88 -7.23 5.19
N PRO A 144 0.70 -7.63 5.74
CA PRO A 144 -0.33 -6.66 6.10
C PRO A 144 0.11 -5.75 7.24
N ASP A 145 1.21 -6.07 7.94
CA ASP A 145 1.77 -5.22 8.98
C ASP A 145 2.26 -3.88 8.45
N ASN A 146 2.42 -3.75 7.13
CA ASN A 146 2.76 -2.48 6.48
C ASN A 146 1.58 -1.51 6.44
N THR A 147 0.38 -1.95 6.77
CA THR A 147 -0.83 -1.13 6.74
C THR A 147 -1.22 -0.67 8.14
N SER A 148 -2.08 0.35 8.19
CA SER A 148 -2.54 0.91 9.46
C SER A 148 -3.24 -0.10 10.37
N ASP A 149 -3.87 -1.12 9.80
CA ASP A 149 -4.62 -2.12 10.55
C ASP A 149 -3.88 -3.43 10.77
N GLY A 150 -2.65 -3.53 10.26
CA GLY A 150 -1.92 -4.78 10.29
C GLY A 150 -1.71 -5.36 11.68
N TRP A 151 -1.46 -4.51 12.67
CA TRP A 151 -1.22 -4.97 14.03
C TRP A 151 -2.49 -5.46 14.74
N LEU A 152 -3.66 -5.03 14.30
CA LEU A 152 -4.93 -5.39 14.96
C LEU A 152 -5.22 -6.89 14.90
N ARG A 153 -4.90 -7.54 13.79
CA ARG A 153 -5.15 -8.97 13.64
C ARG A 153 -4.38 -9.82 14.66
N LYS A 154 -3.29 -9.31 15.19
CA LYS A 154 -2.46 -10.03 16.15
C LYS A 154 -3.12 -10.21 17.50
N LYS A 155 -4.18 -9.46 17.76
CA LYS A 155 -4.96 -9.59 18.99
C LYS A 155 -6.00 -10.69 18.93
N TRP A 156 -6.16 -11.30 17.77
CA TRP A 156 -7.19 -12.30 17.51
C TRP A 156 -6.71 -13.73 17.74
N VAL A 157 -5.49 -13.88 18.09
CA VAL A 157 -4.90 -15.21 18.29
C VAL A 157 -5.23 -15.77 19.66
#